data_0c13cdf8c894174cd5a0df96c22c3b5f
#
_entry.id   0c13cdf8c894174cd5a0df96c22c3b5f
#
_cell.length_a   1.000
_cell.length_b   1.000
_cell.length_c   1.000
_cell.angle_alpha   90.00
_cell.angle_beta   90.00
_cell.angle_gamma   90.00
#
_symmetry.space_group_name_H-M   'P 1'
#
loop_
_entity.id
_entity.type
_entity.pdbx_description
1 polymer ?
#
loop_
_entity_poly.entity_id
_entity_poly.type
_entity_poly.pdbx_seq_one_letter_code
_entity_poly.pdbx_strand_id
1 'polypeptide(L)'
;DGYYNGYYSDDYADVYINGQYPMKMAEILTQRVETHRDSKGHTHTTTTTIFSGIFAKINMKKSINCQIRIKEDGVFYNGNINMDSTQFEKYFDVDCSDKVITMQLLTHDVMDMLINFRKILGAPFDILIVNNVMYIRLHVGKVFESVINKYLAVDVGTVKRYYNIIDFLDTISKELIKNIENTEI
;
A
#
# COMPACT_ATOMS: atom_id res chain seq x y z
N ASP A 1 9.38 0.57 8.80
CA ASP A 1 8.52 1.05 9.85
C ASP A 1 9.24 2.11 10.66
N GLY A 2 9.06 3.38 10.29
CA GLY A 2 9.68 4.50 10.97
C GLY A 2 8.85 4.95 12.18
N TYR A 3 9.51 5.40 13.25
CA TYR A 3 8.86 6.10 14.34
C TYR A 3 8.24 7.40 13.82
N TYR A 4 6.99 7.66 14.15
CA TYR A 4 6.30 8.92 13.86
C TYR A 4 5.65 9.47 15.13
N ASN A 5 5.51 10.80 15.22
CA ASN A 5 4.86 11.52 16.31
C ASN A 5 3.83 12.55 15.82
N GLY A 6 3.71 12.72 14.49
CA GLY A 6 2.64 13.45 13.82
C GLY A 6 1.79 12.49 13.01
N TYR A 7 0.46 12.55 13.17
CA TYR A 7 -0.50 11.73 12.45
C TYR A 7 -1.71 12.59 12.03
N TYR A 8 -2.06 12.48 10.74
CA TYR A 8 -3.25 13.11 10.18
C TYR A 8 -3.96 12.07 9.33
N SER A 9 -5.28 12.00 9.44
CA SER A 9 -6.12 11.15 8.61
C SER A 9 -7.28 11.96 8.09
N ASP A 10 -7.54 11.82 6.79
CA ASP A 10 -8.60 12.50 6.07
C ASP A 10 -9.25 11.54 5.05
N ASP A 11 -10.35 11.97 4.42
CA ASP A 11 -11.01 11.26 3.31
C ASP A 11 -11.24 9.76 3.59
N TYR A 12 -11.91 9.47 4.69
CA TYR A 12 -12.25 8.10 5.08
C TYR A 12 -13.39 7.53 4.24
N ALA A 13 -13.23 6.27 3.81
CA ALA A 13 -14.28 5.50 3.14
C ALA A 13 -14.41 4.08 3.67
N ASP A 14 -15.66 3.63 3.80
CA ASP A 14 -16.05 2.26 4.11
C ASP A 14 -16.74 1.66 2.88
N VAL A 15 -16.17 0.63 2.29
CA VAL A 15 -16.66 -0.01 1.07
C VAL A 15 -16.57 -1.54 1.16
N TYR A 16 -17.09 -2.24 0.15
CA TYR A 16 -17.02 -3.70 0.10
C TYR A 16 -16.41 -4.16 -1.20
N ILE A 17 -15.37 -4.99 -1.12
CA ILE A 17 -14.83 -5.74 -2.26
C ILE A 17 -15.80 -6.87 -2.60
N ASN A 18 -16.23 -6.97 -3.86
CA ASN A 18 -17.25 -7.94 -4.33
C ASN A 18 -18.52 -7.98 -3.47
N GLY A 19 -18.90 -6.89 -2.80
CA GLY A 19 -20.06 -6.85 -1.91
C GLY A 19 -19.94 -7.75 -0.67
N GLN A 20 -18.78 -8.36 -0.39
CA GLN A 20 -18.60 -9.36 0.65
C GLN A 20 -17.48 -9.07 1.65
N TYR A 21 -16.40 -8.43 1.21
CA TYR A 21 -15.21 -8.20 2.03
C TYR A 21 -15.14 -6.73 2.42
N PRO A 22 -15.36 -6.41 3.71
CA PRO A 22 -15.31 -5.02 4.14
C PRO A 22 -13.90 -4.46 4.00
N MET A 23 -13.79 -3.34 3.31
CA MET A 23 -12.57 -2.56 3.17
C MET A 23 -12.78 -1.18 3.77
N LYS A 24 -11.86 -0.78 4.63
CA LYS A 24 -11.73 0.58 5.17
C LYS A 24 -10.53 1.22 4.56
N MET A 25 -10.67 2.43 4.02
CA MET A 25 -9.54 3.17 3.50
C MET A 25 -9.58 4.62 3.97
N ALA A 26 -8.40 5.23 4.09
CA ALA A 26 -8.26 6.63 4.42
C ALA A 26 -7.00 7.21 3.77
N GLU A 27 -7.02 8.51 3.51
CA GLU A 27 -5.80 9.25 3.25
C GLU A 27 -5.08 9.51 4.58
N ILE A 28 -3.79 9.16 4.63
CA ILE A 28 -2.98 9.24 5.85
C ILE A 28 -1.69 10.00 5.57
N LEU A 29 -1.34 10.89 6.48
CA LEU A 29 -0.02 11.53 6.57
C LEU A 29 0.58 11.21 7.93
N THR A 30 1.77 10.58 7.94
CA THR A 30 2.57 10.41 9.15
C THR A 30 3.90 11.13 9.03
N GLN A 31 4.30 11.81 10.11
CA GLN A 31 5.49 12.65 10.14
C GLN A 31 6.31 12.38 11.39
N ARG A 32 7.62 12.57 11.28
CA ARG A 32 8.52 12.71 12.42
C ARG A 32 8.86 14.17 12.57
N VAL A 33 8.54 14.73 13.73
CA VAL A 33 8.86 16.11 14.11
C VAL A 33 9.94 16.05 15.18
N GLU A 34 11.10 16.59 14.90
CA GLU A 34 12.25 16.64 15.81
C GLU A 34 12.60 18.09 16.10
N THR A 35 12.77 18.42 17.36
CA THR A 35 13.14 19.77 17.79
C THR A 35 14.53 19.73 18.41
N HIS A 36 15.45 20.49 17.83
CA HIS A 36 16.83 20.63 18.29
C HIS A 36 17.07 22.04 18.78
N ARG A 37 17.83 22.17 19.87
CA ARG A 37 18.28 23.46 20.37
C ARG A 37 19.77 23.61 20.12
N ASP A 38 20.15 24.70 19.47
CA ASP A 38 21.56 25.00 19.22
C ASP A 38 22.28 25.51 20.47
N SER A 39 23.61 25.62 20.41
CA SER A 39 24.44 26.11 21.51
C SER A 39 24.17 27.58 21.88
N LYS A 40 23.48 28.32 21.04
CA LYS A 40 23.07 29.72 21.25
C LYS A 40 21.65 29.84 21.81
N GLY A 41 20.97 28.70 22.02
CA GLY A 41 19.62 28.65 22.56
C GLY A 41 18.49 28.78 21.53
N HIS A 42 18.78 28.86 20.23
CA HIS A 42 17.76 28.86 19.19
C HIS A 42 17.18 27.45 19.01
N THR A 43 15.88 27.39 18.79
CA THR A 43 15.17 26.15 18.56
C THR A 43 14.92 25.97 17.07
N HIS A 44 15.31 24.82 16.51
CA HIS A 44 15.07 24.42 15.13
C HIS A 44 14.17 23.19 15.14
N THR A 45 13.11 23.23 14.34
CA THR A 45 12.20 22.08 14.15
C THR A 45 12.36 21.53 12.76
N THR A 46 12.64 20.23 12.66
CA THR A 46 12.72 19.48 11.41
C THR A 46 11.53 18.54 11.32
N THR A 47 10.79 18.58 10.20
CA THR A 47 9.67 17.68 9.94
C THR A 47 10.03 16.79 8.76
N THR A 48 10.00 15.48 9.00
CA THR A 48 10.23 14.44 7.98
C THR A 48 8.96 13.67 7.74
N THR A 49 8.47 13.64 6.51
CA THR A 49 7.33 12.79 6.14
C THR A 49 7.77 11.33 6.08
N ILE A 50 7.11 10.49 6.86
CA ILE A 50 7.34 9.04 6.91
C ILE A 50 6.45 8.32 5.93
N PHE A 51 5.16 8.70 5.87
CA PHE A 51 4.20 8.17 4.90
C PHE A 51 3.21 9.27 4.52
N SER A 52 2.86 9.31 3.25
CA SER A 52 1.78 10.15 2.73
C SER A 52 1.08 9.39 1.60
N GLY A 53 -0.21 9.14 1.75
CA GLY A 53 -0.98 8.41 0.75
C GLY A 53 -2.19 7.66 1.31
N ILE A 54 -2.64 6.68 0.55
CA ILE A 54 -3.80 5.86 0.91
C ILE A 54 -3.36 4.65 1.73
N PHE A 55 -4.05 4.43 2.84
CA PHE A 55 -3.97 3.21 3.63
C PHE A 55 -5.31 2.50 3.59
N ALA A 56 -5.30 1.23 3.15
CA ALA A 56 -6.48 0.39 3.11
C ALA A 56 -6.30 -0.85 4.00
N LYS A 57 -7.38 -1.25 4.65
CA LYS A 57 -7.51 -2.46 5.47
C LYS A 57 -8.69 -3.27 4.97
N ILE A 58 -8.46 -4.51 4.57
CA ILE A 58 -9.48 -5.44 4.09
C ILE A 58 -9.58 -6.61 5.08
N ASN A 59 -10.78 -6.92 5.55
CA ASN A 59 -11.04 -8.10 6.36
C ASN A 59 -11.48 -9.24 5.44
N MET A 60 -10.75 -10.34 5.48
CA MET A 60 -11.01 -11.55 4.70
C MET A 60 -11.80 -12.56 5.55
N LYS A 61 -12.48 -13.50 4.90
CA LYS A 61 -13.22 -14.59 5.59
C LYS A 61 -12.28 -15.69 6.04
N LYS A 62 -11.31 -16.03 5.19
CA LYS A 62 -10.32 -17.07 5.46
C LYS A 62 -9.07 -16.46 6.10
N SER A 63 -8.54 -17.13 7.12
CA SER A 63 -7.28 -16.79 7.75
C SER A 63 -6.16 -17.63 7.12
N ILE A 64 -5.01 -17.00 6.90
CA ILE A 64 -3.75 -17.71 6.59
C ILE A 64 -2.89 -17.78 7.85
N ASN A 65 -2.24 -18.95 8.08
CA ASN A 65 -1.37 -19.15 9.24
C ASN A 65 0.06 -18.66 9.00
N CYS A 66 0.22 -17.64 8.16
CA CYS A 66 1.50 -17.03 7.85
C CYS A 66 1.38 -15.52 7.71
N GLN A 67 2.52 -14.85 7.70
CA GLN A 67 2.63 -13.44 7.36
C GLN A 67 3.32 -13.33 6.00
N ILE A 68 2.74 -12.54 5.09
CA ILE A 68 3.32 -12.24 3.78
C ILE A 68 3.39 -10.73 3.64
N ARG A 69 4.58 -10.22 3.35
CA ARG A 69 4.79 -8.80 3.04
C ARG A 69 5.36 -8.69 1.64
N ILE A 70 4.73 -7.90 0.82
CA ILE A 70 5.23 -7.47 -0.49
C ILE A 70 5.59 -6.00 -0.35
N LYS A 71 6.82 -5.65 -0.61
CA LYS A 71 7.35 -4.30 -0.45
C LYS A 71 8.11 -3.91 -1.71
N GLU A 72 8.12 -2.62 -2.04
CA GLU A 72 8.94 -2.15 -3.13
C GLU A 72 10.42 -2.40 -2.86
N ASP A 73 11.15 -2.89 -3.88
CA ASP A 73 12.59 -3.13 -3.84
C ASP A 73 13.34 -1.87 -3.39
N GLY A 74 14.19 -2.03 -2.42
CA GLY A 74 14.97 -0.95 -1.82
C GLY A 74 16.44 -1.29 -1.69
N VAL A 75 17.31 -0.31 -1.90
CA VAL A 75 18.79 -0.45 -1.92
C VAL A 75 19.38 -1.11 -0.66
N PHE A 76 18.65 -1.12 0.46
CA PHE A 76 19.13 -1.63 1.76
C PHE A 76 18.30 -2.76 2.34
N TYR A 77 17.36 -3.29 1.57
CA TYR A 77 16.46 -4.32 2.03
C TYR A 77 16.30 -5.38 0.95
N ASN A 78 16.53 -6.62 1.30
CA ASN A 78 16.20 -7.77 0.46
C ASN A 78 15.15 -8.60 1.18
N GLY A 79 14.15 -9.08 0.47
CA GLY A 79 13.17 -10.03 0.98
C GLY A 79 13.83 -11.33 1.47
N ASN A 80 13.13 -12.08 2.30
CA ASN A 80 13.65 -13.35 2.80
C ASN A 80 13.43 -14.52 1.82
N ILE A 81 12.70 -14.29 0.73
CA ILE A 81 12.55 -15.26 -0.37
C ILE A 81 12.71 -14.59 -1.73
N ASN A 82 13.20 -15.36 -2.70
CA ASN A 82 13.18 -14.97 -4.11
C ASN A 82 12.00 -15.65 -4.80
N MET A 83 11.30 -14.87 -5.62
CA MET A 83 10.18 -15.33 -6.45
C MET A 83 10.70 -15.82 -7.81
N ASP A 84 9.88 -16.61 -8.54
CA ASP A 84 10.28 -17.20 -9.82
C ASP A 84 10.36 -16.18 -10.97
N SER A 85 9.89 -14.94 -10.77
CA SER A 85 9.90 -13.88 -11.78
C SER A 85 11.03 -12.89 -11.53
N THR A 86 12.07 -12.96 -12.35
CA THR A 86 13.19 -11.98 -12.30
C THR A 86 12.74 -10.55 -12.62
N GLN A 87 11.61 -10.38 -13.29
CA GLN A 87 11.04 -9.07 -13.56
C GLN A 87 10.32 -8.53 -12.31
N PHE A 88 9.64 -9.38 -11.56
CA PHE A 88 9.00 -9.03 -10.30
C PHE A 88 10.04 -8.60 -9.25
N GLU A 89 11.12 -9.36 -9.11
CA GLU A 89 12.25 -9.09 -8.21
C GLU A 89 12.93 -7.72 -8.42
N LYS A 90 12.74 -7.09 -9.60
CA LYS A 90 13.22 -5.71 -9.85
C LYS A 90 12.33 -4.62 -9.26
N TYR A 91 11.14 -4.96 -8.84
CA TYR A 91 10.15 -4.03 -8.33
C TYR A 91 9.80 -4.30 -6.88
N PHE A 92 9.87 -5.56 -6.45
CA PHE A 92 9.34 -5.98 -5.15
C PHE A 92 10.23 -6.99 -4.46
N ASP A 93 10.39 -6.76 -3.16
CA ASP A 93 10.90 -7.73 -2.19
C ASP A 93 9.73 -8.43 -1.49
N VAL A 94 9.89 -9.73 -1.23
CA VAL A 94 8.88 -10.51 -0.52
C VAL A 94 9.46 -11.10 0.77
N ASP A 95 8.79 -10.79 1.90
CA ASP A 95 9.02 -11.48 3.16
C ASP A 95 7.87 -12.42 3.43
N CYS A 96 8.16 -13.62 3.84
CA CYS A 96 7.15 -14.56 4.28
C CYS A 96 7.64 -15.46 5.41
N SER A 97 6.70 -15.96 6.19
CA SER A 97 6.93 -17.03 7.18
C SER A 97 6.64 -18.42 6.62
N ASP A 98 5.96 -18.53 5.47
CA ASP A 98 5.69 -19.77 4.75
C ASP A 98 5.83 -19.57 3.25
N LYS A 99 6.89 -20.18 2.68
CA LYS A 99 7.21 -20.04 1.26
C LYS A 99 6.17 -20.72 0.36
N VAL A 100 5.62 -21.85 0.75
CA VAL A 100 4.68 -22.62 -0.08
C VAL A 100 3.38 -21.84 -0.26
N ILE A 101 2.80 -21.37 0.84
CA ILE A 101 1.59 -20.55 0.82
C ILE A 101 1.84 -19.27 0.01
N THR A 102 2.99 -18.65 0.20
CA THR A 102 3.33 -17.39 -0.51
C THR A 102 3.40 -17.61 -2.02
N MET A 103 4.03 -18.69 -2.49
CA MET A 103 4.10 -19.00 -3.93
C MET A 103 2.72 -19.37 -4.53
N GLN A 104 1.84 -20.00 -3.75
CA GLN A 104 0.46 -20.24 -4.19
C GLN A 104 -0.35 -18.94 -4.30
N LEU A 105 -0.05 -17.97 -3.46
CA LEU A 105 -0.71 -16.66 -3.46
C LEU A 105 -0.21 -15.75 -4.59
N LEU A 106 1.11 -15.67 -4.74
CA LEU A 106 1.80 -14.83 -5.72
C LEU A 106 2.07 -15.64 -6.99
N THR A 107 1.00 -15.99 -7.70
CA THR A 107 1.10 -16.62 -9.02
C THR A 107 1.75 -15.67 -10.04
N HIS A 108 2.20 -16.18 -11.19
CA HIS A 108 2.75 -15.33 -12.25
C HIS A 108 1.78 -14.21 -12.66
N ASP A 109 0.48 -14.51 -12.78
CA ASP A 109 -0.53 -13.51 -13.14
C ASP A 109 -0.64 -12.40 -12.10
N VAL A 110 -0.57 -12.73 -10.80
CA VAL A 110 -0.58 -11.74 -9.71
C VAL A 110 0.71 -10.90 -9.74
N MET A 111 1.86 -11.52 -9.93
CA MET A 111 3.13 -10.80 -10.03
C MET A 111 3.14 -9.82 -11.21
N ASP A 112 2.68 -10.24 -12.38
CA ASP A 112 2.57 -9.37 -13.57
C ASP A 112 1.57 -8.24 -13.34
N MET A 113 0.46 -8.52 -12.67
CA MET A 113 -0.53 -7.52 -12.30
C MET A 113 0.06 -6.46 -11.36
N LEU A 114 0.81 -6.86 -10.33
CA LEU A 114 1.49 -5.95 -9.41
C LEU A 114 2.49 -5.05 -10.13
N ILE A 115 3.30 -5.61 -11.05
CA ILE A 115 4.23 -4.85 -11.90
C ILE A 115 3.48 -3.82 -12.75
N ASN A 116 2.38 -4.23 -13.38
CA ASN A 116 1.59 -3.35 -14.24
C ASN A 116 0.97 -2.20 -13.43
N PHE A 117 0.40 -2.48 -12.27
CA PHE A 117 -0.13 -1.44 -11.40
C PHE A 117 0.95 -0.49 -10.88
N ARG A 118 2.14 -1.01 -10.53
CA ARG A 118 3.28 -0.16 -10.15
C ARG A 118 3.63 0.86 -11.23
N LYS A 119 3.59 0.43 -12.51
CA LYS A 119 3.82 1.30 -13.66
C LYS A 119 2.69 2.31 -13.87
N ILE A 120 1.43 1.87 -13.75
CA ILE A 120 0.25 2.73 -13.93
C ILE A 120 0.15 3.80 -12.83
N LEU A 121 0.35 3.41 -11.58
CA LEU A 121 0.28 4.33 -10.44
C LEU A 121 1.46 5.31 -10.42
N GLY A 122 2.61 4.91 -10.94
CA GLY A 122 3.85 5.71 -10.89
C GLY A 122 4.36 5.97 -9.48
N ALA A 123 3.83 5.25 -8.49
CA ALA A 123 4.12 5.43 -7.06
C ALA A 123 4.32 4.09 -6.36
N PRO A 124 5.20 4.03 -5.34
CA PRO A 124 5.40 2.83 -4.55
C PRO A 124 4.13 2.37 -3.83
N PHE A 125 4.05 1.07 -3.58
CA PHE A 125 3.04 0.52 -2.68
C PHE A 125 3.56 -0.73 -1.95
N ASP A 126 2.94 -1.02 -0.80
CA ASP A 126 3.24 -2.21 -0.01
C ASP A 126 1.94 -2.96 0.32
N ILE A 127 2.03 -4.29 0.39
CA ILE A 127 0.94 -5.16 0.83
C ILE A 127 1.43 -6.01 1.98
N LEU A 128 0.64 -6.07 3.05
CA LEU A 128 0.87 -6.97 4.18
C LEU A 128 -0.38 -7.81 4.42
N ILE A 129 -0.21 -9.12 4.38
CA ILE A 129 -1.26 -10.09 4.70
C ILE A 129 -0.85 -10.80 5.99
N VAL A 130 -1.72 -10.76 6.98
CA VAL A 130 -1.52 -11.43 8.27
C VAL A 130 -2.85 -11.92 8.83
N ASN A 131 -2.92 -13.21 9.17
CA ASN A 131 -4.17 -13.86 9.57
C ASN A 131 -5.26 -13.66 8.50
N ASN A 132 -6.37 -13.03 8.87
CA ASN A 132 -7.49 -12.73 7.98
C ASN A 132 -7.57 -11.24 7.59
N VAL A 133 -6.46 -10.52 7.65
CA VAL A 133 -6.42 -9.09 7.31
C VAL A 133 -5.36 -8.82 6.26
N MET A 134 -5.75 -8.07 5.24
CA MET A 134 -4.84 -7.49 4.24
C MET A 134 -4.76 -5.99 4.44
N TYR A 135 -3.54 -5.48 4.50
CA TYR A 135 -3.24 -4.04 4.56
C TYR A 135 -2.53 -3.65 3.28
N ILE A 136 -2.95 -2.53 2.68
CA ILE A 136 -2.32 -1.96 1.48
C ILE A 136 -1.95 -0.51 1.79
N ARG A 137 -0.72 -0.12 1.47
CA ARG A 137 -0.23 1.26 1.52
C ARG A 137 0.13 1.72 0.12
N LEU A 138 -0.43 2.83 -0.31
CA LEU A 138 -0.08 3.48 -1.57
C LEU A 138 0.60 4.82 -1.26
N HIS A 139 1.85 5.00 -1.67
CA HIS A 139 2.63 6.21 -1.46
C HIS A 139 2.31 7.29 -2.51
N VAL A 140 1.05 7.64 -2.63
CA VAL A 140 0.54 8.53 -3.69
C VAL A 140 0.43 10.00 -3.26
N GLY A 141 0.87 10.34 -2.04
CA GLY A 141 0.68 11.68 -1.47
C GLY A 141 -0.79 11.96 -1.18
N LYS A 142 -1.11 13.24 -1.08
CA LYS A 142 -2.50 13.68 -0.99
C LYS A 142 -3.17 13.54 -2.35
N VAL A 143 -4.32 12.85 -2.38
CA VAL A 143 -5.01 12.48 -3.62
C VAL A 143 -6.39 13.09 -3.71
N PHE A 144 -7.17 13.01 -2.63
CA PHE A 144 -8.59 13.38 -2.64
C PHE A 144 -8.84 14.86 -2.36
N GLU A 145 -7.79 15.67 -2.21
CA GLU A 145 -7.98 17.11 -2.14
C GLU A 145 -8.54 17.63 -3.46
N SER A 146 -9.74 18.20 -3.39
CA SER A 146 -10.33 18.89 -4.54
C SER A 146 -9.43 20.04 -4.94
N VAL A 147 -8.75 19.94 -6.07
CA VAL A 147 -8.15 21.11 -6.73
C VAL A 147 -9.34 21.93 -7.26
N ILE A 148 -9.97 22.71 -6.37
CA ILE A 148 -10.87 23.76 -6.78
C ILE A 148 -10.01 24.84 -7.43
N ASN A 149 -9.67 24.63 -8.68
CA ASN A 149 -9.12 25.67 -9.49
C ASN A 149 -10.24 26.71 -9.70
N LYS A 150 -9.93 28.00 -9.57
CA LYS A 150 -10.86 29.13 -9.69
C LYS A 150 -11.74 29.14 -10.96
N TYR A 151 -11.57 28.16 -11.84
CA TYR A 151 -12.20 28.04 -13.17
C TYR A 151 -13.05 26.79 -13.38
N LEU A 152 -13.46 26.06 -12.31
CA LEU A 152 -14.50 25.01 -12.37
C LEU A 152 -14.30 23.86 -13.36
N ALA A 153 -13.11 23.62 -13.87
CA ALA A 153 -12.84 22.43 -14.67
C ALA A 153 -12.24 21.32 -13.77
N VAL A 154 -12.96 20.22 -13.62
CA VAL A 154 -12.42 19.00 -13.04
C VAL A 154 -11.27 18.54 -13.97
N ASP A 155 -10.05 18.49 -13.46
CA ASP A 155 -8.91 18.00 -14.22
C ASP A 155 -9.10 16.50 -14.51
N VAL A 156 -9.18 16.15 -15.80
CA VAL A 156 -9.31 14.76 -16.27
C VAL A 156 -8.17 13.88 -15.75
N GLY A 157 -6.97 14.44 -15.59
CA GLY A 157 -5.80 13.75 -15.02
C GLY A 157 -6.05 13.31 -13.57
N THR A 158 -6.63 14.19 -12.77
CA THR A 158 -7.02 13.91 -11.38
C THR A 158 -8.07 12.80 -11.29
N VAL A 159 -9.11 12.87 -12.12
CA VAL A 159 -10.14 11.80 -12.16
C VAL A 159 -9.54 10.47 -12.57
N LYS A 160 -8.67 10.46 -13.58
CA LYS A 160 -7.98 9.24 -14.02
C LYS A 160 -7.08 8.66 -12.91
N ARG A 161 -6.41 9.52 -12.15
CA ARG A 161 -5.60 9.10 -11.01
C ARG A 161 -6.45 8.44 -9.92
N TYR A 162 -7.59 9.02 -9.57
CA TYR A 162 -8.53 8.42 -8.61
C TYR A 162 -9.02 7.07 -9.09
N TYR A 163 -9.44 6.99 -10.36
CA TYR A 163 -9.88 5.75 -10.96
C TYR A 163 -8.80 4.66 -10.86
N ASN A 164 -7.56 4.97 -11.24
CA ASN A 164 -6.45 4.01 -11.19
C ASN A 164 -6.18 3.50 -9.76
N ILE A 165 -6.32 4.36 -8.74
CA ILE A 165 -6.14 3.98 -7.33
C ILE A 165 -7.24 3.02 -6.88
N ILE A 166 -8.49 3.34 -7.18
CA ILE A 166 -9.64 2.51 -6.81
C ILE A 166 -9.60 1.18 -7.56
N ASP A 167 -9.30 1.21 -8.86
CA ASP A 167 -9.15 0.02 -9.70
C ASP A 167 -8.04 -0.90 -9.17
N PHE A 168 -6.91 -0.34 -8.78
CA PHE A 168 -5.84 -1.10 -8.13
C PHE A 168 -6.33 -1.78 -6.85
N LEU A 169 -6.92 -1.01 -5.92
CA LEU A 169 -7.37 -1.54 -4.64
C LEU A 169 -8.42 -2.65 -4.82
N ASP A 170 -9.36 -2.46 -5.73
CA ASP A 170 -10.40 -3.44 -6.01
C ASP A 170 -9.81 -4.69 -6.68
N THR A 171 -9.07 -4.52 -7.77
CA THR A 171 -8.57 -5.63 -8.60
C THR A 171 -7.56 -6.49 -7.84
N ILE A 172 -6.56 -5.89 -7.20
CA ILE A 172 -5.53 -6.66 -6.49
C ILE A 172 -6.10 -7.37 -5.26
N SER A 173 -7.03 -6.71 -4.55
CA SER A 173 -7.69 -7.33 -3.41
C SER A 173 -8.52 -8.54 -3.82
N LYS A 174 -9.27 -8.46 -4.94
CA LYS A 174 -10.06 -9.57 -5.47
C LYS A 174 -9.19 -10.78 -5.82
N GLU A 175 -8.10 -10.57 -6.54
CA GLU A 175 -7.23 -11.68 -6.97
C GLU A 175 -6.50 -12.31 -5.78
N LEU A 176 -5.97 -11.51 -4.86
CA LEU A 176 -5.31 -12.05 -3.66
C LEU A 176 -6.30 -12.80 -2.76
N ILE A 177 -7.51 -12.28 -2.54
CA ILE A 177 -8.54 -12.96 -1.75
C ILE A 177 -8.93 -14.27 -2.41
N LYS A 178 -9.16 -14.30 -3.74
CA LYS A 178 -9.47 -15.50 -4.51
C LYS A 178 -8.39 -16.57 -4.34
N ASN A 179 -7.12 -16.20 -4.42
CA ASN A 179 -6.02 -17.14 -4.24
C ASN A 179 -5.96 -17.65 -2.80
N ILE A 180 -6.19 -16.78 -1.78
CA ILE A 180 -6.28 -17.19 -0.38
C ILE A 180 -7.42 -18.18 -0.17
N GLU A 181 -8.58 -17.96 -0.75
CA GLU A 181 -9.73 -18.87 -0.61
C GLU A 181 -9.48 -20.23 -1.25
N ASN A 182 -8.74 -20.27 -2.34
CA ASN A 182 -8.39 -21.50 -3.08
C ASN A 182 -7.17 -22.23 -2.51
N THR A 183 -6.37 -21.62 -1.64
CA THR A 183 -5.21 -22.27 -1.00
C THR A 183 -5.70 -23.31 -0.01
N GLU A 184 -5.20 -24.54 -0.08
CA GLU A 184 -5.41 -25.56 0.95
C GLU A 184 -4.48 -25.25 2.13
N ILE A 185 -5.05 -24.90 3.29
CA ILE A 185 -4.33 -24.56 4.53
C ILE A 185 -4.65 -25.62 5.57
#